data_d90fd22aba4b51c7f5fb597c09323624
#
_entry.id   d90fd22aba4b51c7f5fb597c09323624
#
_cell.length_a   1.000
_cell.length_b   1.000
_cell.length_c   1.000
_cell.angle_alpha   90.00
_cell.angle_beta   90.00
_cell.angle_gamma   90.00
#
_symmetry.space_group_name_H-M   'P 1'
#
loop_
_entity.id
_entity.type
_entity.pdbx_description
1 polymer ?
#
loop_
_entity_poly.entity_id
_entity_poly.type
_entity_poly.pdbx_seq_one_letter_code
_entity_poly.pdbx_strand_id
1 'polypeptide(L)'
;MERFIHRARDDGLYALDVSRTDERIRTAADFLSNYSAEQILVTSSRQYGRFPAEKFADSIGARARTGRFIPGTLTNPDYAGYIEPDVVVVTDPIGDAQAVKEAITVGIPVIAMCDSNNQLSNVDLVIPTNNKGRRALSVVYWLLANETLDRRGVDTVFALDDFEAEL
;
A
#
# COMPACT_ATOMS: atom_id res chain seq x y z
N MET A 1 -13.58 -2.77 -9.28
CA MET A 1 -13.79 -1.66 -8.33
C MET A 1 -15.24 -1.19 -8.17
N GLU A 2 -16.18 -1.69 -8.96
CA GLU A 2 -17.58 -1.22 -8.95
C GLU A 2 -18.20 -1.17 -7.54
N ARG A 3 -17.99 -2.20 -6.73
CA ARG A 3 -18.54 -2.29 -5.37
C ARG A 3 -18.00 -1.20 -4.41
N PHE A 4 -16.93 -0.50 -4.77
CA PHE A 4 -16.33 0.58 -3.97
C PHE A 4 -16.64 1.96 -4.51
N ILE A 5 -17.35 2.06 -5.63
CA ILE A 5 -17.72 3.34 -6.24
C ILE A 5 -19.02 3.84 -5.60
N HIS A 6 -18.97 5.05 -5.06
CA HIS A 6 -20.14 5.67 -4.44
C HIS A 6 -21.12 6.16 -5.53
N ARG A 7 -20.61 6.87 -6.54
CA ARG A 7 -21.40 7.35 -7.66
C ARG A 7 -20.49 7.78 -8.82
N ALA A 8 -21.05 7.76 -10.04
CA ALA A 8 -20.41 8.38 -11.19
C ALA A 8 -20.71 9.88 -11.19
N ARG A 9 -19.69 10.70 -11.44
CA ARG A 9 -19.84 12.15 -11.59
C ARG A 9 -20.20 12.50 -13.03
N ASP A 10 -20.83 13.65 -13.22
CA ASP A 10 -21.28 14.10 -14.56
C ASP A 10 -20.11 14.31 -15.54
N ASP A 11 -18.90 14.55 -15.03
CA ASP A 11 -17.69 14.70 -15.83
C ASP A 11 -17.02 13.37 -16.20
N GLY A 12 -17.67 12.24 -15.96
CA GLY A 12 -17.15 10.91 -16.25
C GLY A 12 -16.25 10.31 -15.19
N LEU A 13 -16.03 11.00 -14.09
CA LEU A 13 -15.25 10.47 -12.95
C LEU A 13 -16.14 9.67 -12.01
N TYR A 14 -15.52 8.70 -11.34
CA TYR A 14 -16.18 7.88 -10.33
C TYR A 14 -15.70 8.28 -8.93
N ALA A 15 -16.64 8.57 -8.02
CA ALA A 15 -16.33 8.86 -6.63
C ALA A 15 -16.32 7.57 -5.82
N LEU A 16 -15.22 7.29 -5.14
CA LEU A 16 -15.10 6.13 -4.26
C LEU A 16 -15.86 6.37 -2.95
N ASP A 17 -16.34 5.29 -2.34
CA ASP A 17 -17.03 5.33 -1.06
C ASP A 17 -16.01 5.45 0.08
N VAL A 18 -15.96 6.60 0.74
CA VAL A 18 -15.02 6.89 1.83
C VAL A 18 -15.20 5.95 3.02
N SER A 19 -16.44 5.54 3.31
CA SER A 19 -16.70 4.60 4.40
C SER A 19 -16.08 3.23 4.12
N ARG A 20 -16.06 2.80 2.86
CA ARG A 20 -15.38 1.58 2.43
C ARG A 20 -13.87 1.70 2.52
N THR A 21 -13.32 2.87 2.19
CA THR A 21 -11.90 3.14 2.34
C THR A 21 -11.47 3.00 3.80
N ASP A 22 -12.19 3.62 4.73
CA ASP A 22 -11.91 3.52 6.16
C ASP A 22 -11.99 2.08 6.66
N GLU A 23 -13.05 1.36 6.31
CA GLU A 23 -13.23 -0.04 6.67
C GLU A 23 -12.07 -0.90 6.19
N ARG A 24 -11.64 -0.70 4.95
CA ARG A 24 -10.55 -1.49 4.35
C ARG A 24 -9.18 -1.13 4.92
N ILE A 25 -8.95 0.12 5.29
CA ILE A 25 -7.72 0.50 6.00
C ILE A 25 -7.63 -0.24 7.33
N ARG A 26 -8.72 -0.31 8.07
CA ARG A 26 -8.78 -1.05 9.34
C ARG A 26 -8.56 -2.54 9.15
N THR A 27 -9.17 -3.13 8.13
CA THR A 27 -8.98 -4.54 7.78
C THR A 27 -7.51 -4.83 7.41
N ALA A 28 -6.90 -3.95 6.62
CA ALA A 28 -5.49 -4.07 6.25
C ALA A 28 -4.58 -3.96 7.47
N ALA A 29 -4.88 -3.04 8.39
CA ALA A 29 -4.12 -2.89 9.63
C ALA A 29 -4.22 -4.13 10.51
N ASP A 30 -5.40 -4.74 10.64
CA ASP A 30 -5.57 -6.01 11.35
C ASP A 30 -4.73 -7.11 10.73
N PHE A 31 -4.74 -7.21 9.42
CA PHE A 31 -3.97 -8.20 8.68
C PHE A 31 -2.47 -8.00 8.89
N LEU A 32 -1.98 -6.77 8.72
CA LEU A 32 -0.56 -6.45 8.88
C LEU A 32 -0.07 -6.62 10.30
N SER A 33 -0.91 -6.39 11.31
CA SER A 33 -0.52 -6.53 12.71
C SER A 33 -0.18 -7.98 13.10
N ASN A 34 -0.56 -8.96 12.29
CA ASN A 34 -0.23 -10.37 12.51
C ASN A 34 1.16 -10.76 12.00
N TYR A 35 1.85 -9.86 11.28
CA TYR A 35 3.18 -10.11 10.74
C TYR A 35 4.24 -9.37 11.54
N SER A 36 5.44 -9.95 11.62
CA SER A 36 6.62 -9.23 12.10
C SER A 36 6.95 -8.10 11.11
N ALA A 37 7.52 -7.02 11.61
CA ALA A 37 7.79 -5.84 10.79
C ALA A 37 8.64 -6.18 9.55
N GLU A 38 9.71 -6.96 9.72
CA GLU A 38 10.62 -7.35 8.64
C GLU A 38 9.99 -8.26 7.58
N GLN A 39 8.82 -8.82 7.86
CA GLN A 39 8.07 -9.68 6.93
C GLN A 39 7.18 -8.88 5.96
N ILE A 40 7.08 -7.57 6.15
CA ILE A 40 6.25 -6.68 5.36
C ILE A 40 7.12 -5.90 4.39
N LEU A 41 6.77 -5.92 3.10
CA LEU A 41 7.39 -5.10 2.07
C LEU A 41 6.38 -4.07 1.56
N VAL A 42 6.80 -2.81 1.51
CA VAL A 42 5.99 -1.71 0.96
C VAL A 42 6.63 -1.23 -0.33
N THR A 43 5.86 -1.11 -1.42
CA THR A 43 6.35 -0.67 -2.71
C THR A 43 5.62 0.55 -3.23
N SER A 44 6.35 1.44 -3.91
CA SER A 44 5.77 2.56 -4.65
C SER A 44 6.71 2.99 -5.77
N SER A 45 6.30 2.81 -7.01
CA SER A 45 7.00 3.36 -8.17
C SER A 45 6.58 4.80 -8.46
N ARG A 46 5.37 5.20 -8.05
CA ARG A 46 4.88 6.57 -8.25
C ARG A 46 5.62 7.56 -7.37
N GLN A 47 5.98 8.70 -7.96
CA GLN A 47 6.72 9.75 -7.27
C GLN A 47 6.02 10.22 -6.00
N TYR A 48 4.73 10.47 -6.05
CA TYR A 48 3.98 11.00 -4.91
C TYR A 48 3.71 9.96 -3.82
N GLY A 49 3.85 8.68 -4.14
CA GLY A 49 3.69 7.61 -3.17
C GLY A 49 4.99 7.23 -2.45
N ARG A 50 6.15 7.63 -2.96
CA ARG A 50 7.45 7.19 -2.43
C ARG A 50 7.65 7.62 -0.98
N PHE A 51 7.51 8.90 -0.70
CA PHE A 51 7.74 9.42 0.65
C PHE A 51 6.75 8.83 1.67
N PRO A 52 5.41 8.87 1.46
CA PRO A 52 4.50 8.27 2.42
C PRO A 52 4.67 6.76 2.56
N ALA A 53 5.02 6.04 1.49
CA ALA A 53 5.30 4.61 1.56
C ALA A 53 6.54 4.32 2.41
N GLU A 54 7.62 5.06 2.20
CA GLU A 54 8.84 4.93 3.00
C GLU A 54 8.59 5.28 4.46
N LYS A 55 7.86 6.36 4.72
CA LYS A 55 7.50 6.78 6.07
C LYS A 55 6.62 5.75 6.77
N PHE A 56 5.67 5.17 6.06
CA PHE A 56 4.85 4.08 6.59
C PHE A 56 5.70 2.87 6.97
N ALA A 57 6.57 2.44 6.06
CA ALA A 57 7.47 1.31 6.32
C ALA A 57 8.36 1.58 7.53
N ASP A 58 8.97 2.75 7.61
CA ASP A 58 9.82 3.16 8.72
C ASP A 58 9.04 3.20 10.04
N SER A 59 7.83 3.73 10.01
CA SER A 59 6.97 3.86 11.19
C SER A 59 6.61 2.52 11.83
N ILE A 60 6.39 1.48 11.01
CA ILE A 60 6.03 0.15 11.50
C ILE A 60 7.23 -0.82 11.51
N GLY A 61 8.41 -0.38 11.10
CA GLY A 61 9.62 -1.19 11.03
C GLY A 61 9.67 -2.13 9.83
N ALA A 62 8.85 -1.90 8.80
CA ALA A 62 8.81 -2.70 7.58
C ALA A 62 9.91 -2.30 6.60
N ARG A 63 10.08 -3.10 5.55
CA ARG A 63 10.99 -2.80 4.45
C ARG A 63 10.25 -2.04 3.34
N ALA A 64 10.95 -1.14 2.66
CA ALA A 64 10.42 -0.40 1.52
C ALA A 64 11.30 -0.57 0.29
N ARG A 65 10.66 -0.69 -0.87
CA ARG A 65 11.30 -0.61 -2.18
C ARG A 65 10.54 0.42 -2.99
N THR A 66 11.06 1.63 -3.02
CA THR A 66 10.44 2.74 -3.74
C THR A 66 11.22 3.06 -5.01
N GLY A 67 10.53 3.67 -5.98
CA GLY A 67 11.07 3.86 -7.30
C GLY A 67 10.90 2.60 -8.15
N ARG A 68 11.82 2.39 -9.10
CA ARG A 68 11.76 1.22 -9.97
C ARG A 68 11.93 -0.06 -9.17
N PHE A 69 11.00 -0.98 -9.33
CA PHE A 69 11.11 -2.32 -8.76
C PHE A 69 12.02 -3.17 -9.65
N ILE A 70 13.14 -3.60 -9.11
CA ILE A 70 14.13 -4.38 -9.87
C ILE A 70 13.60 -5.81 -10.04
N PRO A 71 13.47 -6.31 -11.28
CA PRO A 71 13.07 -7.70 -11.51
C PRO A 71 14.03 -8.66 -10.80
N GLY A 72 13.44 -9.65 -10.10
CA GLY A 72 14.21 -10.61 -9.31
C GLY A 72 14.27 -10.31 -7.81
N THR A 73 13.76 -9.16 -7.37
CA THR A 73 13.76 -8.79 -5.93
C THR A 73 13.08 -9.86 -5.07
N LEU A 74 11.99 -10.47 -5.56
CA LEU A 74 11.26 -11.52 -4.84
C LEU A 74 11.51 -12.93 -5.40
N THR A 75 12.09 -13.03 -6.58
CA THR A 75 12.15 -14.29 -7.34
C THR A 75 13.56 -14.83 -7.58
N ASN A 76 14.60 -14.01 -7.46
CA ASN A 76 15.98 -14.40 -7.75
C ASN A 76 16.86 -14.39 -6.50
N PRO A 77 17.12 -15.57 -5.89
CA PRO A 77 17.96 -15.65 -4.68
C PRO A 77 19.40 -15.16 -4.87
N ASP A 78 19.88 -15.13 -6.12
CA ASP A 78 21.25 -14.67 -6.43
C ASP A 78 21.36 -13.15 -6.54
N TYR A 79 20.22 -12.45 -6.58
CA TYR A 79 20.22 -10.97 -6.62
C TYR A 79 20.59 -10.41 -5.25
N ALA A 80 21.51 -9.43 -5.22
CA ALA A 80 21.99 -8.83 -3.96
C ALA A 80 20.88 -8.15 -3.14
N GLY A 81 19.84 -7.65 -3.80
CA GLY A 81 18.66 -7.04 -3.17
C GLY A 81 17.50 -8.00 -2.92
N TYR A 82 17.72 -9.31 -3.08
CA TYR A 82 16.67 -10.31 -2.89
C TYR A 82 16.12 -10.29 -1.46
N ILE A 83 14.79 -10.35 -1.35
CA ILE A 83 14.09 -10.42 -0.07
C ILE A 83 12.95 -11.43 -0.13
N GLU A 84 12.57 -11.97 1.01
CA GLU A 84 11.49 -12.95 1.16
C GLU A 84 10.43 -12.45 2.15
N PRO A 85 9.63 -11.42 1.78
CA PRO A 85 8.56 -10.95 2.66
C PRO A 85 7.39 -11.94 2.66
N ASP A 86 6.54 -11.86 3.68
CA ASP A 86 5.32 -12.67 3.78
C ASP A 86 4.08 -11.93 3.29
N VAL A 87 4.18 -10.62 3.11
CA VAL A 87 3.11 -9.77 2.55
C VAL A 87 3.71 -8.56 1.86
N VAL A 88 3.09 -8.13 0.76
CA VAL A 88 3.49 -6.95 0.00
C VAL A 88 2.35 -5.93 0.00
N VAL A 89 2.66 -4.69 0.36
CA VAL A 89 1.74 -3.55 0.27
C VAL A 89 2.11 -2.74 -0.96
N VAL A 90 1.19 -2.62 -1.91
CA VAL A 90 1.39 -2.00 -3.21
C VAL A 90 0.62 -0.68 -3.27
N THR A 91 1.29 0.40 -3.66
CA THR A 91 0.67 1.73 -3.77
C THR A 91 -0.25 1.84 -4.97
N ASP A 92 0.13 1.22 -6.11
CA ASP A 92 -0.66 1.23 -7.34
C ASP A 92 -0.38 -0.05 -8.13
N PRO A 93 -1.38 -0.91 -8.36
CA PRO A 93 -1.16 -2.18 -9.08
C PRO A 93 -0.62 -2.00 -10.50
N ILE A 94 -0.92 -0.87 -11.16
CA ILE A 94 -0.42 -0.59 -12.51
C ILE A 94 1.03 -0.15 -12.45
N GLY A 95 1.35 0.85 -11.61
CA GLY A 95 2.71 1.34 -11.46
C GLY A 95 3.65 0.32 -10.84
N ASP A 96 3.14 -0.50 -9.94
CA ASP A 96 3.90 -1.53 -9.22
C ASP A 96 3.67 -2.93 -9.79
N ALA A 97 3.33 -3.03 -11.08
CA ALA A 97 2.96 -4.30 -11.72
C ALA A 97 4.03 -5.37 -11.58
N GLN A 98 5.31 -5.01 -11.63
CA GLN A 98 6.40 -5.98 -11.47
C GLN A 98 6.41 -6.60 -10.08
N ALA A 99 6.18 -5.81 -9.03
CA ALA A 99 6.09 -6.32 -7.67
C ALA A 99 4.91 -7.27 -7.49
N VAL A 100 3.76 -6.91 -8.05
CA VAL A 100 2.55 -7.76 -8.02
C VAL A 100 2.81 -9.09 -8.73
N LYS A 101 3.40 -9.04 -9.93
CA LYS A 101 3.72 -10.24 -10.72
C LYS A 101 4.64 -11.18 -9.94
N GLU A 102 5.68 -10.67 -9.33
CA GLU A 102 6.63 -11.50 -8.57
C GLU A 102 6.01 -12.05 -7.29
N ALA A 103 5.20 -11.25 -6.59
CA ALA A 103 4.48 -11.71 -5.40
C ALA A 103 3.57 -12.90 -5.72
N ILE A 104 2.85 -12.84 -6.84
CA ILE A 104 2.01 -13.96 -7.29
C ILE A 104 2.86 -15.19 -7.60
N THR A 105 3.96 -15.02 -8.30
CA THR A 105 4.86 -16.10 -8.69
C THR A 105 5.36 -16.89 -7.48
N VAL A 106 5.68 -16.19 -6.39
CA VAL A 106 6.19 -16.84 -5.15
C VAL A 106 5.10 -17.09 -4.11
N GLY A 107 3.84 -16.75 -4.39
CA GLY A 107 2.70 -17.03 -3.51
C GLY A 107 2.56 -16.10 -2.32
N ILE A 108 3.01 -14.85 -2.43
CA ILE A 108 2.93 -13.85 -1.37
C ILE A 108 1.63 -13.04 -1.50
N PRO A 109 0.83 -12.87 -0.42
CA PRO A 109 -0.36 -12.04 -0.46
C PRO A 109 -0.07 -10.58 -0.78
N VAL A 110 -0.96 -9.94 -1.54
CA VAL A 110 -0.85 -8.55 -1.98
C VAL A 110 -1.98 -7.71 -1.41
N ILE A 111 -1.63 -6.66 -0.68
CA ILE A 111 -2.54 -5.58 -0.27
C ILE A 111 -2.27 -4.41 -1.21
N ALA A 112 -3.28 -3.89 -1.87
CA ALA A 112 -3.09 -2.82 -2.84
C ALA A 112 -4.06 -1.67 -2.64
N MET A 113 -3.57 -0.45 -2.82
CA MET A 113 -4.39 0.74 -2.95
C MET A 113 -4.89 0.83 -4.38
N CYS A 114 -6.20 0.78 -4.57
CA CYS A 114 -6.81 0.74 -5.90
C CYS A 114 -7.79 1.90 -6.09
N ASP A 115 -7.60 2.62 -7.18
CA ASP A 115 -8.53 3.64 -7.64
C ASP A 115 -9.60 3.00 -8.55
N SER A 116 -10.59 3.79 -8.96
CA SER A 116 -11.71 3.32 -9.78
C SER A 116 -11.29 2.70 -11.11
N ASN A 117 -10.13 3.07 -11.66
CA ASN A 117 -9.60 2.53 -12.92
C ASN A 117 -8.77 1.25 -12.74
N ASN A 118 -8.55 0.78 -11.53
CA ASN A 118 -7.76 -0.42 -11.29
C ASN A 118 -8.62 -1.68 -11.38
N GLN A 119 -7.98 -2.77 -11.82
CA GLN A 119 -8.56 -4.11 -11.75
C GLN A 119 -8.13 -4.77 -10.44
N LEU A 120 -8.99 -5.62 -9.90
CA LEU A 120 -8.76 -6.30 -8.63
C LEU A 120 -8.10 -7.68 -8.78
N SER A 121 -7.83 -8.12 -10.00
CA SER A 121 -7.14 -9.39 -10.24
C SER A 121 -5.77 -9.37 -9.58
N ASN A 122 -5.41 -10.47 -8.93
CA ASN A 122 -4.11 -10.64 -8.25
C ASN A 122 -3.92 -9.78 -6.99
N VAL A 123 -4.98 -9.15 -6.48
CA VAL A 123 -4.96 -8.40 -5.23
C VAL A 123 -5.79 -9.15 -4.20
N ASP A 124 -5.18 -9.49 -3.08
CA ASP A 124 -5.85 -10.25 -2.01
C ASP A 124 -6.69 -9.36 -1.10
N LEU A 125 -6.23 -8.14 -0.86
CA LEU A 125 -6.95 -7.16 -0.07
C LEU A 125 -6.85 -5.78 -0.72
N VAL A 126 -8.01 -5.18 -1.00
CA VAL A 126 -8.10 -3.87 -1.66
C VAL A 126 -8.36 -2.79 -0.63
N ILE A 127 -7.59 -1.70 -0.71
CA ILE A 127 -7.91 -0.44 -0.06
C ILE A 127 -8.37 0.52 -1.16
N PRO A 128 -9.69 0.76 -1.29
CA PRO A 128 -10.20 1.64 -2.34
C PRO A 128 -9.88 3.10 -1.99
N THR A 129 -9.08 3.73 -2.83
CA THR A 129 -8.66 5.12 -2.60
C THR A 129 -8.07 5.72 -3.89
N ASN A 130 -7.96 7.04 -3.92
CA ASN A 130 -7.17 7.73 -4.93
C ASN A 130 -5.68 7.39 -4.68
N ASN A 131 -5.08 6.66 -5.63
CA ASN A 131 -3.68 6.24 -5.53
C ASN A 131 -2.74 7.09 -6.40
N LYS A 132 -3.20 8.25 -6.87
CA LYS A 132 -2.43 9.16 -7.75
C LYS A 132 -2.10 10.47 -7.09
N GLY A 133 -2.99 11.00 -6.24
CA GLY A 133 -2.81 12.28 -5.57
C GLY A 133 -1.85 12.19 -4.40
N ARG A 134 -0.96 13.18 -4.29
CA ARG A 134 0.03 13.24 -3.20
C ARG A 134 -0.63 13.23 -1.81
N ARG A 135 -1.63 14.09 -1.62
CA ARG A 135 -2.33 14.18 -0.33
C ARG A 135 -3.12 12.93 0.00
N ALA A 136 -3.79 12.35 -0.99
CA ALA A 136 -4.56 11.14 -0.78
C ALA A 136 -3.66 9.98 -0.32
N LEU A 137 -2.51 9.81 -0.93
CA LEU A 137 -1.55 8.77 -0.53
C LEU A 137 -0.98 9.03 0.87
N SER A 138 -0.69 10.29 1.21
CA SER A 138 -0.23 10.65 2.55
C SER A 138 -1.25 10.31 3.61
N VAL A 139 -2.53 10.63 3.38
CA VAL A 139 -3.62 10.33 4.32
C VAL A 139 -3.78 8.83 4.53
N VAL A 140 -3.79 8.05 3.45
CA VAL A 140 -4.00 6.60 3.54
C VAL A 140 -2.86 5.93 4.31
N TYR A 141 -1.62 6.26 3.99
CA TYR A 141 -0.47 5.69 4.70
C TYR A 141 -0.40 6.15 6.15
N TRP A 142 -0.75 7.40 6.43
CA TRP A 142 -0.85 7.91 7.78
C TRP A 142 -1.86 7.13 8.63
N LEU A 143 -3.08 6.96 8.11
CA LEU A 143 -4.11 6.19 8.79
C LEU A 143 -3.70 4.73 8.98
N LEU A 144 -3.13 4.12 7.94
CA LEU A 144 -2.71 2.72 7.99
C LEU A 144 -1.59 2.53 9.03
N ALA A 145 -0.64 3.45 9.11
CA ALA A 145 0.44 3.39 10.10
C ALA A 145 -0.10 3.46 11.53
N ASN A 146 -0.93 4.45 11.82
CA ASN A 146 -1.49 4.64 13.16
C ASN A 146 -2.39 3.47 13.57
N GLU A 147 -3.21 2.95 12.66
CA GLU A 147 -4.07 1.79 12.93
C GLU A 147 -3.25 0.52 13.16
N THR A 148 -2.18 0.31 12.40
CA THR A 148 -1.30 -0.85 12.57
C THR A 148 -0.56 -0.79 13.92
N LEU A 149 -0.04 0.37 14.28
CA LEU A 149 0.66 0.56 15.55
C LEU A 149 -0.27 0.40 16.74
N ASP A 150 -1.50 0.92 16.66
CA ASP A 150 -2.51 0.75 17.69
C ASP A 150 -2.79 -0.73 17.97
N ARG A 151 -2.94 -1.52 16.91
CA ARG A 151 -3.20 -2.96 17.03
C ARG A 151 -2.00 -3.74 17.55
N ARG A 152 -0.79 -3.21 17.41
CA ARG A 152 0.42 -3.79 18.00
C ARG A 152 0.65 -3.38 19.44
N GLY A 153 -0.21 -2.52 20.00
CA GLY A 153 -0.07 -2.00 21.34
C GLY A 153 1.04 -0.95 21.50
N VAL A 154 1.42 -0.29 20.41
CA VAL A 154 2.42 0.79 20.42
C VAL A 154 1.72 2.12 20.63
N ASP A 155 2.15 2.89 21.63
CA ASP A 155 1.53 4.16 22.00
C ASP A 155 1.90 5.33 21.08
N THR A 156 2.84 5.16 20.17
CA THR A 156 3.28 6.19 19.23
C THR A 156 2.16 6.53 18.24
N VAL A 157 1.85 7.82 18.11
CA VAL A 157 0.89 8.34 17.14
C VAL A 157 1.60 9.38 16.28
N PHE A 158 1.52 9.20 14.96
CA PHE A 158 2.10 10.13 14.00
C PHE A 158 1.07 11.17 13.55
N ALA A 159 1.55 12.38 13.27
CA ALA A 159 0.75 13.43 12.66
C ALA A 159 0.71 13.25 11.14
N LEU A 160 -0.35 13.75 10.50
CA LEU A 160 -0.47 13.70 9.04
C LEU A 160 0.71 14.36 8.34
N ASP A 161 1.21 15.46 8.88
CA ASP A 161 2.34 16.20 8.29
C ASP A 161 3.62 15.34 8.20
N ASP A 162 3.77 14.34 9.05
CA ASP A 162 4.91 13.43 9.02
C ASP A 162 4.93 12.58 7.74
N PHE A 163 3.79 12.42 7.09
CA PHE A 163 3.63 11.64 5.86
C PHE A 163 3.54 12.49 4.60
N GLU A 164 3.52 13.81 4.72
CA GLU A 164 3.49 14.71 3.56
C GLU A 164 4.91 15.04 3.10
N ALA A 165 5.18 14.80 1.81
CA ALA A 165 6.45 15.16 1.22
C ALA A 165 6.58 16.66 1.09
N GLU A 166 7.75 17.20 1.45
CA GLU A 166 8.09 18.58 1.13
C GLU A 166 8.35 18.69 -0.39
N LEU A 167 7.87 19.78 -0.96
CA LEU A 167 8.08 20.09 -2.38
C LEU A 167 9.35 20.92 -2.57
#